data_928f64bef13a717164f936525bbc5841
#
_entry.id   928f64bef13a717164f936525bbc5841
#
_cell.length_a   1.000
_cell.length_b   1.000
_cell.length_c   1.000
_cell.angle_alpha   90.00
_cell.angle_beta   90.00
_cell.angle_gamma   90.00
#
_symmetry.space_group_name_H-M   'P 1'
#
loop_
_entity.id
_entity.type
_entity.pdbx_description
1 polymer ?
#
loop_
_entity_poly.entity_id
_entity_poly.type
_entity_poly.pdbx_seq_one_letter_code
_entity_poly.pdbx_strand_id
1 'polypeptide(L)' 'MPKLLDLAERVDRLLLRHQELQRTNALLEQQLASVTQE' A
#
# COMPACT_ATOMS: atom_id res chain seq x y z
N MET A 1 -30.14 -2.32 -3.88
CA MET A 1 -28.85 -1.78 -4.26
C MET A 1 -27.85 -1.92 -3.13
N PRO A 2 -26.89 -2.73 -3.30
CA PRO A 2 -25.91 -2.99 -2.25
C PRO A 2 -24.82 -1.90 -2.23
N LYS A 3 -25.22 -0.68 -2.07
CA LYS A 3 -24.25 0.41 -2.14
C LYS A 3 -23.36 0.46 -0.91
N LEU A 4 -23.90 0.12 0.25
CA LEU A 4 -23.10 0.13 1.46
C LEU A 4 -22.02 -0.95 1.41
N LEU A 5 -22.41 -2.14 0.96
CA LEU A 5 -21.46 -3.22 0.82
C LEU A 5 -20.42 -2.90 -0.25
N ASP A 6 -20.89 -2.29 -1.33
CA ASP A 6 -19.98 -1.92 -2.41
C ASP A 6 -18.94 -0.92 -1.93
N LEU A 7 -19.39 0.08 -1.17
CA LEU A 7 -18.45 1.06 -0.62
C LEU A 7 -17.49 0.44 0.35
N ALA A 8 -17.98 -0.45 1.20
CA ALA A 8 -17.11 -1.12 2.16
C ALA A 8 -16.05 -1.93 1.46
N GLU A 9 -16.43 -2.62 0.39
CA GLU A 9 -15.48 -3.41 -0.36
C GLU A 9 -14.43 -2.53 -1.03
N ARG A 10 -14.86 -1.40 -1.57
CA ARG A 10 -13.92 -0.49 -2.21
C ARG A 10 -12.94 0.09 -1.21
N VAL A 11 -13.43 0.47 -0.06
CA VAL A 11 -12.56 0.99 0.99
C VAL A 11 -11.59 -0.08 1.44
N ASP A 12 -12.07 -1.31 1.56
CA ASP A 12 -11.23 -2.40 1.96
C ASP A 12 -10.09 -2.61 0.96
N ARG A 13 -10.42 -2.58 -0.32
CA ARG A 13 -9.40 -2.73 -1.35
C ARG A 13 -8.40 -1.60 -1.33
N LEU A 14 -8.89 -0.39 -1.12
CA LEU A 14 -8.00 0.75 -1.03
C LEU A 14 -7.04 0.63 0.15
N LEU A 15 -7.56 0.16 1.28
CA LEU A 15 -6.70 -0.04 2.45
C LEU A 15 -5.65 -1.09 2.18
N LEU A 16 -6.05 -2.20 1.58
CA LEU A 16 -5.10 -3.26 1.25
C LEU A 16 -4.03 -2.74 0.30
N ARG A 17 -4.46 -2.03 -0.73
CA ARG A 17 -3.52 -1.49 -1.70
C ARG A 17 -2.58 -0.50 -1.03
N HIS A 18 -3.11 0.32 -0.15
CA HIS A 18 -2.29 1.30 0.54
C HIS A 18 -1.24 0.62 1.41
N GLN A 19 -1.63 -0.45 2.09
CA GLN A 19 -0.70 -1.19 2.91
C GLN A 19 0.39 -1.84 2.06
N GLU A 20 0.01 -2.37 0.92
CA GLU A 20 1.00 -2.97 0.02
C GLU A 20 1.97 -1.93 -0.50
N LEU A 21 1.46 -0.76 -0.85
CA LEU A 21 2.32 0.31 -1.33
C LEU A 21 3.26 0.79 -0.25
N GLN A 22 2.76 0.89 0.97
CA GLN A 22 3.62 1.30 2.08
C GLN A 22 4.75 0.30 2.29
N ARG A 23 4.42 -0.98 2.22
CA ARG A 23 5.44 -2.02 2.38
C ARG A 23 6.46 -1.95 1.25
N THR A 24 5.98 -1.81 0.02
CA THR A 24 6.87 -1.71 -1.12
C THR A 24 7.74 -0.47 -1.01
N ASN A 25 7.16 0.64 -0.60
CA ASN A 25 7.91 1.88 -0.45
C ASN A 25 9.00 1.73 0.60
N ALA A 26 8.69 1.08 1.71
CA ALA A 26 9.69 0.87 2.76
C ALA A 26 10.83 0.02 2.23
N LEU A 27 10.51 -1.00 1.46
CA LEU A 27 11.54 -1.86 0.88
C LEU A 27 12.40 -1.09 -0.12
N LEU A 28 11.75 -0.30 -0.96
CA LEU A 28 12.50 0.49 -1.95
C LEU A 28 13.40 1.50 -1.27
N GLU A 29 12.91 2.15 -0.24
CA GLU A 29 13.72 3.11 0.49
C GLU A 29 14.91 2.43 1.15
N GLN A 30 14.68 1.22 1.66
CA GLN A 30 15.76 0.47 2.27
C GLN A 30 16.82 0.12 1.25
N GLN A 31 16.40 -0.27 0.06
CA GLN A 31 17.33 -0.61 -1.00
C GLN A 31 18.10 0.62 -1.46
N LEU A 32 17.39 1.74 -1.58
CA LEU A 32 18.06 2.98 -1.97
C LEU A 32 19.08 3.40 -0.93
N ALA A 33 18.71 3.33 0.33
CA ALA A 33 19.64 3.68 1.40
C ALA A 33 20.85 2.77 1.38
N SER A 34 20.65 1.52 1.06
CA SER A 34 21.75 0.58 1.00
C SER A 34 22.71 0.94 -0.12
N VAL A 35 22.17 1.36 -1.26
CA VAL A 35 23.00 1.73 -2.40
C VAL A 35 23.78 3.01 -2.13
N THR A 36 23.11 3.99 -1.52
CA THR A 36 23.74 5.28 -1.27
C THR A 36 24.64 5.27 -0.04
N GLN A 37 24.65 4.20 0.70
CA GLN A 37 25.44 4.14 1.93
C GLN A 37 26.92 4.01 1.65
N GLU A 38 27.25 3.77 0.43
CA GLU A 38 28.65 3.75 0.07
C GLU A 38 29.19 5.15 -0.13
#